data_da826ff54065944a3ce766ca052771e6
#
_entry.id   da826ff54065944a3ce766ca052771e6
#
_cell.length_a   1.000
_cell.length_b   1.000
_cell.length_c   1.000
_cell.angle_alpha   90.00
_cell.angle_beta   90.00
_cell.angle_gamma   90.00
#
_symmetry.space_group_name_H-M   'P 1'
#
loop_
_entity.id
_entity.type
_entity.pdbx_description
1 polymer ?
#
loop_
_entity_poly.entity_id
_entity_poly.type
_entity_poly.pdbx_seq_one_letter_code
_entity_poly.pdbx_strand_id
1 'polypeptide(L)'
;VLLLVLGMAVFGSFVKVWPYNLSFTLNHYTYGFEEAGVDNAWRNSVVMAAWCALAGAAVTFAGAYWLEKTGIEKSRWFGWVRPLAQLQAMMPMAVPGMVLGIGYIVFFNDPANPLGFLYGTMAILVISTIVHFYSSSHLTAVTALKALDNEFESVSASLKVPFYKTFWRVTVPVCLPSLIDISRYYFVNAMTTISAVVFLYSPNTTLAAISILHLDEAGNVGAAAAMATLIVGTSAAVTAVFFLVEWWLVVRTQAWRRTARR
;
A
#
# COMPACT_ATOMS: atom_id res chain seq x y z
N VAL A 1 17.92 -12.89 15.45
CA VAL A 1 18.55 -11.65 14.95
C VAL A 1 17.50 -10.55 14.74
N LEU A 2 16.46 -10.76 13.91
CA LEU A 2 15.45 -9.73 13.57
C LEU A 2 14.79 -9.12 14.82
N LEU A 3 14.32 -9.96 15.75
CA LEU A 3 13.67 -9.50 17.00
C LEU A 3 14.64 -8.72 17.91
N LEU A 4 15.93 -9.04 17.89
CA LEU A 4 16.94 -8.30 18.65
C LEU A 4 17.16 -6.90 18.07
N VAL A 5 17.25 -6.78 16.75
CA VAL A 5 17.41 -5.47 16.07
C VAL A 5 16.17 -4.59 16.31
N LEU A 6 14.97 -5.14 16.14
CA LEU A 6 13.74 -4.42 16.45
C LEU A 6 13.63 -4.06 17.95
N GLY A 7 14.04 -4.98 18.83
CA GLY A 7 14.08 -4.74 20.27
C GLY A 7 15.03 -3.62 20.65
N MET A 8 16.18 -3.49 19.96
CA MET A 8 17.12 -2.38 20.16
C MET A 8 16.54 -1.04 19.71
N ALA A 9 15.83 -1.00 18.59
CA ALA A 9 15.14 0.22 18.16
C ALA A 9 14.07 0.65 19.16
N VAL A 10 13.25 -0.31 19.63
CA VAL A 10 12.25 -0.05 20.68
C VAL A 10 12.92 0.41 21.96
N PHE A 11 13.97 -0.26 22.41
CA PHE A 11 14.73 0.15 23.60
C PHE A 11 15.32 1.56 23.45
N GLY A 12 15.94 1.85 22.31
CA GLY A 12 16.50 3.16 21.99
C GLY A 12 15.47 4.29 22.04
N SER A 13 14.21 4.00 21.73
CA SER A 13 13.11 4.98 21.77
C SER A 13 12.71 5.39 23.20
N PHE A 14 13.00 4.56 24.21
CA PHE A 14 12.66 4.79 25.61
C PHE A 14 13.82 5.26 26.49
N VAL A 15 15.02 5.43 25.95
CA VAL A 15 16.19 5.92 26.71
C VAL A 15 16.51 7.37 26.36
N LYS A 16 16.96 8.15 27.34
CA LYS A 16 17.19 9.60 27.16
C LYS A 16 18.25 9.90 26.12
N VAL A 17 19.42 9.28 26.20
CA VAL A 17 20.54 9.50 25.29
C VAL A 17 21.32 8.20 25.13
N TRP A 18 21.18 7.58 23.99
CA TRP A 18 21.96 6.39 23.65
C TRP A 18 23.39 6.76 23.26
N PRO A 19 24.44 6.04 23.70
CA PRO A 19 24.47 4.99 24.75
C PRO A 19 24.77 5.52 26.15
N TYR A 20 24.80 6.84 26.36
CA TYR A 20 25.36 7.48 27.56
C TYR A 20 24.41 7.57 28.75
N ASN A 21 23.12 7.72 28.51
CA ASN A 21 22.10 7.84 29.56
C ASN A 21 20.93 6.93 29.25
N LEU A 22 20.91 5.75 29.88
CA LEU A 22 19.90 4.71 29.69
C LEU A 22 18.67 4.87 30.56
N SER A 23 18.50 6.01 31.26
CA SER A 23 17.29 6.25 32.05
C SER A 23 16.06 6.35 31.13
N PHE A 24 14.95 5.74 31.58
CA PHE A 24 13.69 5.73 30.81
C PHE A 24 13.10 7.12 30.65
N THR A 25 12.57 7.39 29.45
CA THR A 25 11.88 8.61 29.10
C THR A 25 10.81 8.35 28.05
N LEU A 26 9.76 9.18 28.03
CA LEU A 26 8.75 9.23 26.98
C LEU A 26 8.84 10.54 26.16
N ASN A 27 9.84 11.38 26.46
CA ASN A 27 9.97 12.70 25.84
C ASN A 27 10.14 12.62 24.30
N HIS A 28 10.72 11.53 23.79
CA HIS A 28 10.87 11.33 22.35
C HIS A 28 9.54 11.21 21.59
N TYR A 29 8.49 10.74 22.28
CA TYR A 29 7.14 10.59 21.69
C TYR A 29 6.28 11.86 21.78
N THR A 30 6.73 12.87 22.51
CA THR A 30 6.02 14.14 22.71
C THR A 30 6.89 15.29 22.23
N TYR A 31 7.67 15.87 23.13
CA TYR A 31 8.51 17.04 22.84
C TYR A 31 9.53 16.82 21.71
N GLY A 32 10.05 15.60 21.55
CA GLY A 32 11.02 15.30 20.51
C GLY A 32 10.46 15.47 19.07
N PHE A 33 9.17 15.25 18.90
CA PHE A 33 8.51 15.44 17.60
C PHE A 33 8.13 16.90 17.37
N GLU A 34 7.67 17.61 18.42
CA GLU A 34 7.34 19.03 18.35
C GLU A 34 8.59 19.87 18.05
N GLU A 35 9.69 19.66 18.79
CA GLU A 35 10.96 20.35 18.57
C GLU A 35 11.53 20.13 17.18
N ALA A 36 11.37 18.93 16.62
CA ALA A 36 11.83 18.60 15.29
C ALA A 36 10.85 19.01 14.15
N GLY A 37 9.65 19.53 14.50
CA GLY A 37 8.62 19.91 13.53
C GLY A 37 8.05 18.75 12.73
N VAL A 38 8.08 17.53 13.29
CA VAL A 38 7.63 16.29 12.64
C VAL A 38 6.43 15.63 13.31
N ASP A 39 5.76 16.34 14.18
CA ASP A 39 4.57 15.91 14.94
C ASP A 39 3.46 15.34 14.05
N ASN A 40 3.22 15.96 12.88
CA ASN A 40 2.21 15.53 11.92
C ASN A 40 2.64 14.37 11.02
N ALA A 41 3.93 14.02 10.97
CA ALA A 41 4.47 13.06 10.01
C ALA A 41 3.87 11.65 10.15
N TRP A 42 3.69 11.17 11.37
CA TRP A 42 3.04 9.89 11.62
C TRP A 42 1.59 9.88 11.14
N ARG A 43 0.82 10.94 11.46
CA ARG A 43 -0.57 11.08 11.02
C ARG A 43 -0.68 11.11 9.49
N ASN A 44 0.19 11.86 8.83
CA ASN A 44 0.24 11.93 7.37
C ASN A 44 0.51 10.57 6.75
N SER A 45 1.45 9.78 7.32
CA SER A 45 1.72 8.42 6.87
C SER A 45 0.54 7.48 7.03
N VAL A 46 -0.19 7.54 8.17
CA VAL A 46 -1.39 6.73 8.38
C VAL A 46 -2.49 7.09 7.38
N VAL A 47 -2.72 8.39 7.15
CA VAL A 47 -3.71 8.86 6.17
C VAL A 47 -3.33 8.42 4.75
N MET A 48 -2.06 8.59 4.36
CA MET A 48 -1.57 8.13 3.06
C MET A 48 -1.74 6.61 2.91
N ALA A 49 -1.33 5.83 3.91
CA ALA A 49 -1.43 4.38 3.90
C ALA A 49 -2.88 3.88 3.80
N ALA A 50 -3.81 4.54 4.50
CA ALA A 50 -5.23 4.23 4.42
C ALA A 50 -5.79 4.47 3.00
N TRP A 51 -5.45 5.60 2.38
CA TRP A 51 -5.84 5.86 1.00
C TRP A 51 -5.19 4.90 0.01
N CYS A 52 -3.91 4.54 0.20
CA CYS A 52 -3.24 3.53 -0.63
C CYS A 52 -3.91 2.17 -0.49
N ALA A 53 -4.29 1.76 0.72
CA ALA A 53 -4.99 0.50 0.96
C ALA A 53 -6.34 0.44 0.25
N LEU A 54 -7.14 1.50 0.35
CA LEU A 54 -8.49 1.54 -0.25
C LEU A 54 -8.43 1.70 -1.77
N ALA A 55 -7.79 2.78 -2.24
CA ALA A 55 -7.75 3.10 -3.66
C ALA A 55 -6.85 2.12 -4.43
N GLY A 56 -5.70 1.74 -3.85
CA GLY A 56 -4.77 0.79 -4.46
C GLY A 56 -5.40 -0.58 -4.66
N ALA A 57 -6.07 -1.12 -3.65
CA ALA A 57 -6.76 -2.41 -3.79
C ALA A 57 -7.88 -2.34 -4.83
N ALA A 58 -8.69 -1.27 -4.83
CA ALA A 58 -9.77 -1.09 -5.79
C ALA A 58 -9.26 -1.01 -7.23
N VAL A 59 -8.27 -0.15 -7.50
CA VAL A 59 -7.69 0.04 -8.84
C VAL A 59 -6.99 -1.22 -9.33
N THR A 60 -6.20 -1.86 -8.46
CA THR A 60 -5.44 -3.07 -8.83
C THR A 60 -6.37 -4.24 -9.13
N PHE A 61 -7.37 -4.47 -8.28
CA PHE A 61 -8.30 -5.58 -8.46
C PHE A 61 -9.21 -5.38 -9.67
N ALA A 62 -9.70 -4.15 -9.89
CA ALA A 62 -10.50 -3.81 -11.08
C ALA A 62 -9.66 -3.96 -12.37
N GLY A 63 -8.42 -3.49 -12.38
CA GLY A 63 -7.51 -3.64 -13.50
C GLY A 63 -7.19 -5.11 -13.82
N ALA A 64 -6.90 -5.91 -12.80
CA ALA A 64 -6.65 -7.35 -12.96
C ALA A 64 -7.91 -8.08 -13.49
N TYR A 65 -9.09 -7.77 -12.95
CA TYR A 65 -10.35 -8.33 -13.44
C TYR A 65 -10.62 -8.00 -14.89
N TRP A 66 -10.41 -6.74 -15.27
CA TRP A 66 -10.58 -6.31 -16.65
C TRP A 66 -9.67 -7.09 -17.61
N LEU A 67 -8.42 -7.32 -17.23
CA LEU A 67 -7.46 -8.06 -18.07
C LEU A 67 -7.73 -9.57 -18.12
N GLU A 68 -8.16 -10.18 -17.02
CA GLU A 68 -8.27 -11.65 -16.94
C GLU A 68 -9.66 -12.19 -17.29
N LYS A 69 -10.73 -11.43 -17.07
CA LYS A 69 -12.10 -11.96 -17.14
C LYS A 69 -13.00 -11.33 -18.22
N THR A 70 -12.59 -10.23 -18.87
CA THR A 70 -13.46 -9.58 -19.90
C THR A 70 -13.36 -10.16 -21.30
N GLY A 71 -12.46 -11.11 -21.53
CA GLY A 71 -12.33 -11.77 -22.83
C GLY A 71 -11.81 -10.87 -23.96
N ILE A 72 -11.15 -9.75 -23.64
CA ILE A 72 -10.58 -8.80 -24.61
C ILE A 72 -9.64 -9.51 -25.60
N GLU A 73 -8.97 -10.59 -25.17
CA GLU A 73 -8.08 -11.40 -26.00
C GLU A 73 -8.80 -12.08 -27.18
N LYS A 74 -10.11 -12.33 -27.04
CA LYS A 74 -10.92 -12.96 -28.11
C LYS A 74 -11.26 -11.99 -29.24
N SER A 75 -11.04 -10.70 -29.03
CA SER A 75 -11.25 -9.68 -30.06
C SER A 75 -10.06 -9.62 -31.01
N ARG A 76 -10.31 -9.84 -32.29
CA ARG A 76 -9.29 -9.75 -33.35
C ARG A 76 -8.59 -8.39 -33.45
N TRP A 77 -9.28 -7.32 -33.03
CA TRP A 77 -8.77 -5.94 -33.05
C TRP A 77 -8.02 -5.53 -31.79
N PHE A 78 -8.32 -6.13 -30.65
CA PHE A 78 -7.78 -5.75 -29.34
C PHE A 78 -6.90 -6.82 -28.69
N GLY A 79 -6.56 -7.90 -29.39
CA GLY A 79 -5.74 -9.00 -28.85
C GLY A 79 -4.35 -8.57 -28.35
N TRP A 80 -3.81 -7.46 -28.89
CA TRP A 80 -2.53 -6.90 -28.47
C TRP A 80 -2.62 -6.05 -27.17
N VAL A 81 -3.81 -5.60 -26.78
CA VAL A 81 -4.01 -4.75 -25.60
C VAL A 81 -3.64 -5.50 -24.33
N ARG A 82 -4.01 -6.77 -24.21
CA ARG A 82 -3.72 -7.59 -23.02
C ARG A 82 -2.21 -7.72 -22.75
N PRO A 83 -1.36 -8.15 -23.68
CA PRO A 83 0.08 -8.25 -23.42
C PRO A 83 0.72 -6.90 -23.10
N LEU A 84 0.30 -5.81 -23.74
CA LEU A 84 0.79 -4.47 -23.42
C LEU A 84 0.37 -4.03 -22.03
N ALA A 85 -0.88 -4.23 -21.63
CA ALA A 85 -1.36 -3.88 -20.30
C ALA A 85 -0.70 -4.74 -19.23
N GLN A 86 -0.43 -6.02 -19.48
CA GLN A 86 0.36 -6.85 -18.59
C GLN A 86 1.80 -6.37 -18.47
N LEU A 87 2.43 -5.97 -19.58
CA LEU A 87 3.76 -5.36 -19.56
C LEU A 87 3.78 -4.08 -18.70
N GLN A 88 2.82 -3.18 -18.92
CA GLN A 88 2.68 -1.97 -18.10
C GLN A 88 2.46 -2.27 -16.62
N ALA A 89 1.65 -3.28 -16.29
CA ALA A 89 1.42 -3.70 -14.92
C ALA A 89 2.70 -4.21 -14.22
N MET A 90 3.65 -4.77 -14.98
CA MET A 90 4.93 -5.29 -14.45
C MET A 90 6.05 -4.25 -14.43
N MET A 91 5.94 -3.16 -15.20
CA MET A 91 7.00 -2.13 -15.29
C MET A 91 7.38 -1.51 -13.94
N PRO A 92 6.46 -1.19 -13.03
CA PRO A 92 6.83 -0.58 -11.75
C PRO A 92 7.80 -1.41 -10.92
N MET A 93 7.76 -2.74 -11.05
CA MET A 93 8.69 -3.64 -10.35
C MET A 93 10.14 -3.54 -10.89
N ALA A 94 10.29 -3.16 -12.16
CA ALA A 94 11.59 -3.03 -12.81
C ALA A 94 12.20 -1.62 -12.63
N VAL A 95 11.39 -0.63 -12.25
CA VAL A 95 11.83 0.77 -12.13
C VAL A 95 12.09 1.11 -10.65
N PRO A 96 13.31 1.57 -10.30
CA PRO A 96 13.58 2.05 -8.95
C PRO A 96 12.64 3.18 -8.55
N GLY A 97 12.13 3.15 -7.29
CA GLY A 97 11.15 4.14 -6.81
C GLY A 97 11.63 5.58 -6.95
N MET A 98 12.92 5.84 -6.71
CA MET A 98 13.52 7.17 -6.87
C MET A 98 13.44 7.69 -8.33
N VAL A 99 13.59 6.80 -9.32
CA VAL A 99 13.46 7.16 -10.74
C VAL A 99 12.02 7.56 -11.06
N LEU A 100 11.04 6.83 -10.52
CA LEU A 100 9.62 7.22 -10.61
C LEU A 100 9.40 8.60 -9.97
N GLY A 101 9.95 8.84 -8.78
CA GLY A 101 9.86 10.12 -8.07
C GLY A 101 10.39 11.28 -8.90
N ILE A 102 11.56 11.14 -9.52
CA ILE A 102 12.12 12.17 -10.42
C ILE A 102 11.21 12.38 -11.63
N GLY A 103 10.70 11.29 -12.24
CA GLY A 103 9.77 11.40 -13.36
C GLY A 103 8.51 12.19 -13.00
N TYR A 104 7.97 11.98 -11.79
CA TYR A 104 6.84 12.76 -11.28
C TYR A 104 7.18 14.25 -11.10
N ILE A 105 8.36 14.60 -10.58
CA ILE A 105 8.78 16.00 -10.49
C ILE A 105 8.79 16.64 -11.88
N VAL A 106 9.51 16.03 -12.83
CA VAL A 106 9.65 16.58 -14.18
C VAL A 106 8.29 16.77 -14.85
N PHE A 107 7.36 15.84 -14.62
CA PHE A 107 6.04 15.91 -15.23
C PHE A 107 5.10 16.89 -14.52
N PHE A 108 4.97 16.80 -13.20
CA PHE A 108 3.95 17.58 -12.46
C PHE A 108 4.41 18.98 -12.05
N ASN A 109 5.73 19.25 -12.00
CA ASN A 109 6.26 20.57 -11.66
C ASN A 109 6.44 21.48 -12.89
N ASP A 110 6.06 21.02 -14.08
CA ASP A 110 6.05 21.84 -15.29
C ASP A 110 4.90 22.86 -15.23
N PRO A 111 5.17 24.19 -15.34
CA PRO A 111 4.14 25.23 -15.34
C PRO A 111 3.10 25.08 -16.46
N ALA A 112 3.45 24.43 -17.58
CA ALA A 112 2.54 24.18 -18.69
C ALA A 112 1.60 22.99 -18.43
N ASN A 113 1.84 22.18 -17.41
CA ASN A 113 1.05 21.00 -17.12
C ASN A 113 -0.22 21.34 -16.34
N PRO A 114 -1.42 21.08 -16.90
CA PRO A 114 -2.69 21.33 -16.20
C PRO A 114 -2.88 20.51 -14.91
N LEU A 115 -2.10 19.44 -14.72
CA LEU A 115 -2.13 18.58 -13.53
C LEU A 115 -1.11 19.01 -12.47
N GLY A 116 -0.39 20.13 -12.68
CA GLY A 116 0.60 20.65 -11.73
C GLY A 116 0.05 20.92 -10.33
N PHE A 117 -1.26 21.15 -10.19
CA PHE A 117 -1.93 21.33 -8.89
C PHE A 117 -1.82 20.11 -7.97
N LEU A 118 -1.50 18.92 -8.49
CA LEU A 118 -1.29 17.71 -7.69
C LEU A 118 0.08 17.71 -6.99
N TYR A 119 1.06 18.46 -7.52
CA TYR A 119 2.41 18.47 -6.96
C TYR A 119 2.42 19.00 -5.52
N GLY A 120 3.15 18.34 -4.63
CA GLY A 120 3.23 18.67 -3.21
C GLY A 120 1.98 18.33 -2.38
N THR A 121 0.97 17.67 -2.96
CA THR A 121 -0.24 17.24 -2.25
C THR A 121 -0.16 15.79 -1.76
N MET A 122 -1.01 15.42 -0.81
CA MET A 122 -1.17 14.03 -0.38
C MET A 122 -1.59 13.11 -1.54
N ALA A 123 -2.35 13.64 -2.51
CA ALA A 123 -2.85 12.85 -3.64
C ALA A 123 -1.71 12.29 -4.50
N ILE A 124 -0.67 13.08 -4.81
CA ILE A 124 0.45 12.59 -5.62
C ILE A 124 1.27 11.53 -4.87
N LEU A 125 1.40 11.64 -3.53
CA LEU A 125 2.06 10.65 -2.71
C LEU A 125 1.32 9.30 -2.76
N VAL A 126 -0.01 9.34 -2.67
CA VAL A 126 -0.87 8.15 -2.80
C VAL A 126 -0.73 7.54 -4.19
N ILE A 127 -0.82 8.34 -5.25
CA ILE A 127 -0.71 7.86 -6.64
C ILE A 127 0.66 7.23 -6.88
N SER A 128 1.74 7.91 -6.51
CA SER A 128 3.12 7.40 -6.66
C SER A 128 3.31 6.07 -5.92
N THR A 129 2.81 5.97 -4.69
CA THR A 129 2.90 4.76 -3.87
C THR A 129 2.10 3.62 -4.47
N ILE A 130 0.86 3.88 -4.95
CA ILE A 130 0.04 2.86 -5.62
C ILE A 130 0.76 2.34 -6.87
N VAL A 131 1.27 3.23 -7.71
CA VAL A 131 2.00 2.84 -8.93
C VAL A 131 3.25 2.04 -8.58
N HIS A 132 4.03 2.47 -7.59
CA HIS A 132 5.25 1.78 -7.18
C HIS A 132 5.01 0.32 -6.73
N PHE A 133 3.95 0.09 -5.97
CA PHE A 133 3.60 -1.24 -5.46
C PHE A 133 2.56 -2.00 -6.31
N TYR A 134 2.20 -1.45 -7.49
CA TYR A 134 1.16 -2.00 -8.34
C TYR A 134 1.46 -3.44 -8.79
N SER A 135 2.69 -3.72 -9.24
CA SER A 135 3.05 -5.01 -9.84
C SER A 135 2.81 -6.19 -8.91
N SER A 136 3.26 -6.11 -7.65
CA SER A 136 3.09 -7.18 -6.67
C SER A 136 1.61 -7.38 -6.32
N SER A 137 0.88 -6.29 -6.14
CA SER A 137 -0.56 -6.31 -5.88
C SER A 137 -1.34 -6.88 -7.06
N HIS A 138 -0.95 -6.53 -8.29
CA HIS A 138 -1.56 -7.03 -9.51
C HIS A 138 -1.38 -8.55 -9.66
N LEU A 139 -0.18 -9.07 -9.40
CA LEU A 139 0.08 -10.51 -9.41
C LEU A 139 -0.80 -11.27 -8.40
N THR A 140 -0.97 -10.72 -7.21
CA THR A 140 -1.86 -11.29 -6.19
C THR A 140 -3.32 -11.30 -6.67
N ALA A 141 -3.79 -10.20 -7.26
CA ALA A 141 -5.14 -10.11 -7.81
C ALA A 141 -5.35 -11.11 -8.97
N VAL A 142 -4.41 -11.18 -9.91
CA VAL A 142 -4.46 -12.14 -11.04
C VAL A 142 -4.49 -13.57 -10.55
N THR A 143 -3.68 -13.91 -9.55
CA THR A 143 -3.65 -15.27 -8.97
C THR A 143 -5.00 -15.63 -8.34
N ALA A 144 -5.61 -14.71 -7.61
CA ALA A 144 -6.92 -14.90 -7.03
C ALA A 144 -8.02 -15.08 -8.09
N LEU A 145 -7.98 -14.28 -9.16
CA LEU A 145 -8.94 -14.34 -10.26
C LEU A 145 -8.79 -15.62 -11.09
N LYS A 146 -7.56 -16.11 -11.29
CA LYS A 146 -7.31 -17.39 -11.99
C LYS A 146 -7.74 -18.62 -11.17
N ALA A 147 -7.81 -18.49 -9.85
CA ALA A 147 -8.34 -19.55 -8.99
C ALA A 147 -9.87 -19.67 -9.04
N LEU A 148 -10.57 -18.68 -9.64
CA LEU A 148 -12.01 -18.74 -9.88
C LEU A 148 -12.28 -19.52 -11.16
N ASP A 149 -13.28 -20.41 -11.08
CA ASP A 149 -13.75 -21.16 -12.24
C ASP A 149 -14.29 -20.22 -13.32
N ASN A 150 -13.89 -20.44 -14.56
CA ASN A 150 -14.37 -19.67 -15.71
C ASN A 150 -15.84 -19.95 -16.07
N GLU A 151 -16.45 -20.96 -15.45
CA GLU A 151 -17.88 -21.26 -15.64
C GLU A 151 -18.77 -20.11 -15.13
N PHE A 152 -18.35 -19.36 -14.10
CA PHE A 152 -19.12 -18.22 -13.60
C PHE A 152 -19.35 -17.14 -14.68
N GLU A 153 -18.31 -16.81 -15.44
CA GLU A 153 -18.43 -15.85 -16.55
C GLU A 153 -19.24 -16.42 -17.72
N SER A 154 -19.05 -17.71 -18.03
CA SER A 154 -19.76 -18.39 -19.11
C SER A 154 -21.27 -18.49 -18.83
N VAL A 155 -21.65 -18.83 -17.61
CA VAL A 155 -23.05 -18.87 -17.17
C VAL A 155 -23.65 -17.46 -17.15
N SER A 156 -22.94 -16.46 -16.65
CA SER A 156 -23.38 -15.07 -16.68
C SER A 156 -23.63 -14.56 -18.09
N ALA A 157 -22.74 -14.88 -19.02
CA ALA A 157 -22.89 -14.54 -20.43
C ALA A 157 -24.11 -15.22 -21.07
N SER A 158 -24.33 -16.51 -20.78
CA SER A 158 -25.48 -17.28 -21.26
C SER A 158 -26.80 -16.73 -20.75
N LEU A 159 -26.83 -16.25 -19.50
CA LEU A 159 -27.98 -15.60 -18.89
C LEU A 159 -28.12 -14.11 -19.25
N LYS A 160 -27.23 -13.58 -20.12
CA LYS A 160 -27.18 -12.17 -20.55
C LYS A 160 -27.04 -11.20 -19.37
N VAL A 161 -26.39 -11.63 -18.27
CA VAL A 161 -26.12 -10.78 -17.11
C VAL A 161 -24.97 -9.85 -17.43
N PRO A 162 -25.09 -8.52 -17.21
CA PRO A 162 -23.98 -7.58 -17.44
C PRO A 162 -22.77 -7.90 -16.57
N PHE A 163 -21.55 -7.75 -17.11
CA PHE A 163 -20.29 -8.10 -16.46
C PHE A 163 -20.10 -7.44 -15.09
N TYR A 164 -20.55 -6.18 -14.92
CA TYR A 164 -20.45 -5.46 -13.64
C TYR A 164 -21.29 -6.08 -12.52
N LYS A 165 -22.43 -6.74 -12.85
CA LYS A 165 -23.23 -7.48 -11.85
C LYS A 165 -22.51 -8.75 -11.40
N THR A 166 -21.89 -9.47 -12.31
CA THR A 166 -21.06 -10.64 -12.00
C THR A 166 -19.86 -10.23 -11.14
N PHE A 167 -19.17 -9.13 -11.51
CA PHE A 167 -18.08 -8.58 -10.74
C PHE A 167 -18.47 -8.32 -9.28
N TRP A 168 -19.51 -7.50 -9.06
CA TRP A 168 -19.87 -7.10 -7.68
C TRP A 168 -20.56 -8.18 -6.87
N ARG A 169 -21.34 -9.08 -7.50
CA ARG A 169 -22.14 -10.08 -6.78
C ARG A 169 -21.47 -11.45 -6.64
N VAL A 170 -20.49 -11.75 -7.49
CA VAL A 170 -19.81 -13.05 -7.49
C VAL A 170 -18.31 -12.88 -7.23
N THR A 171 -17.62 -12.17 -8.13
CA THR A 171 -16.15 -12.11 -8.12
C THR A 171 -15.61 -11.41 -6.87
N VAL A 172 -16.12 -10.22 -6.55
CA VAL A 172 -15.67 -9.46 -5.37
C VAL A 172 -15.89 -10.25 -4.07
N PRO A 173 -17.08 -10.79 -3.77
CA PRO A 173 -17.30 -11.55 -2.54
C PRO A 173 -16.43 -12.81 -2.42
N VAL A 174 -16.21 -13.53 -3.52
CA VAL A 174 -15.37 -14.74 -3.51
C VAL A 174 -13.88 -14.42 -3.36
N CYS A 175 -13.42 -13.32 -3.97
CA CYS A 175 -12.03 -12.84 -3.88
C CYS A 175 -11.79 -11.91 -2.68
N LEU A 176 -12.76 -11.72 -1.80
CA LEU A 176 -12.65 -10.79 -0.66
C LEU A 176 -11.42 -11.04 0.22
N PRO A 177 -11.01 -12.28 0.55
CA PRO A 177 -9.75 -12.52 1.27
C PRO A 177 -8.54 -11.94 0.55
N SER A 178 -8.44 -12.11 -0.77
CA SER A 178 -7.32 -11.57 -1.55
C SER A 178 -7.36 -10.06 -1.66
N LEU A 179 -8.55 -9.44 -1.69
CA LEU A 179 -8.72 -7.98 -1.62
C LEU A 179 -8.20 -7.42 -0.28
N ILE A 180 -8.48 -8.11 0.82
CA ILE A 180 -7.98 -7.76 2.15
C ILE A 180 -6.45 -7.87 2.20
N ASP A 181 -5.87 -8.92 1.64
CA ASP A 181 -4.43 -9.09 1.54
C ASP A 181 -3.75 -7.98 0.72
N ILE A 182 -4.35 -7.59 -0.41
CA ILE A 182 -3.86 -6.48 -1.24
C ILE A 182 -3.95 -5.16 -0.47
N SER A 183 -5.05 -4.92 0.24
CA SER A 183 -5.22 -3.71 1.06
C SER A 183 -4.18 -3.64 2.17
N ARG A 184 -3.95 -4.75 2.88
CA ARG A 184 -2.92 -4.88 3.91
C ARG A 184 -1.52 -4.64 3.33
N TYR A 185 -1.22 -5.23 2.18
CA TYR A 185 0.06 -5.04 1.49
C TYR A 185 0.32 -3.57 1.17
N TYR A 186 -0.66 -2.87 0.60
CA TYR A 186 -0.55 -1.44 0.33
C TYR A 186 -0.36 -0.63 1.61
N PHE A 187 -1.13 -0.91 2.66
CA PHE A 187 -1.02 -0.17 3.92
C PHE A 187 0.39 -0.28 4.52
N VAL A 188 0.88 -1.49 4.70
CA VAL A 188 2.20 -1.74 5.34
C VAL A 188 3.33 -1.13 4.51
N ASN A 189 3.31 -1.33 3.20
CA ASN A 189 4.36 -0.78 2.32
C ASN A 189 4.28 0.76 2.22
N ALA A 190 3.10 1.35 2.22
CA ALA A 190 2.93 2.81 2.23
C ALA A 190 3.46 3.44 3.52
N MET A 191 3.29 2.78 4.69
CA MET A 191 3.84 3.26 5.97
C MET A 191 5.37 3.32 6.00
N THR A 192 6.04 2.44 5.24
CA THR A 192 7.51 2.26 5.29
C THR A 192 8.23 2.80 4.06
N THR A 193 7.49 3.20 3.00
CA THR A 193 8.12 3.65 1.75
C THR A 193 8.79 5.01 1.90
N ILE A 194 9.98 5.13 1.33
CA ILE A 194 10.72 6.39 1.17
C ILE A 194 10.94 6.64 -0.31
N SER A 195 11.41 5.65 -1.04
CA SER A 195 11.95 5.79 -2.40
C SER A 195 10.97 6.40 -3.41
N ALA A 196 9.68 6.08 -3.31
CA ALA A 196 8.66 6.57 -4.24
C ALA A 196 8.16 7.99 -3.92
N VAL A 197 8.42 8.50 -2.71
CA VAL A 197 7.79 9.72 -2.19
C VAL A 197 8.78 10.80 -1.75
N VAL A 198 10.07 10.46 -1.59
CA VAL A 198 11.11 11.35 -1.06
C VAL A 198 11.28 12.66 -1.84
N PHE A 199 10.89 12.69 -3.11
CA PHE A 199 10.97 13.88 -3.93
C PHE A 199 9.62 14.61 -4.12
N LEU A 200 8.54 14.08 -3.55
CA LEU A 200 7.17 14.56 -3.83
C LEU A 200 6.48 15.16 -2.61
N TYR A 201 7.04 14.96 -1.41
CA TYR A 201 6.46 15.53 -0.20
C TYR A 201 6.68 17.05 -0.09
N SER A 202 5.84 17.70 0.66
CA SER A 202 5.96 19.11 1.05
C SER A 202 6.03 19.22 2.58
N PRO A 203 6.36 20.40 3.15
CA PRO A 203 6.40 20.57 4.60
C PRO A 203 5.09 20.12 5.32
N ASN A 204 3.95 20.31 4.66
CA ASN A 204 2.65 19.93 5.19
C ASN A 204 2.33 18.42 5.03
N THR A 205 3.03 17.73 4.14
CA THR A 205 2.80 16.31 3.80
C THR A 205 4.00 15.44 4.14
N THR A 206 4.88 15.89 5.03
CA THR A 206 6.00 15.10 5.53
C THR A 206 5.50 13.77 6.10
N LEU A 207 6.22 12.69 5.76
CA LEU A 207 5.87 11.32 6.15
C LEU A 207 6.79 10.80 7.24
N ALA A 208 6.30 9.89 8.07
CA ALA A 208 7.03 9.30 9.19
C ALA A 208 8.36 8.65 8.77
N ALA A 209 8.36 7.90 7.65
CA ALA A 209 9.58 7.27 7.15
C ALA A 209 10.64 8.29 6.71
N ILE A 210 10.23 9.42 6.13
CA ILE A 210 11.13 10.54 5.75
C ILE A 210 11.62 11.27 7.00
N SER A 211 10.74 11.45 8.00
CA SER A 211 11.09 12.11 9.26
C SER A 211 12.18 11.35 10.02
N ILE A 212 12.22 10.01 9.94
CA ILE A 212 13.31 9.22 10.53
C ILE A 212 14.66 9.68 10.00
N LEU A 213 14.79 9.90 8.67
CA LEU A 213 16.03 10.36 8.06
C LEU A 213 16.42 11.75 8.57
N HIS A 214 15.48 12.69 8.61
CA HIS A 214 15.73 14.04 9.09
C HIS A 214 16.14 14.06 10.56
N LEU A 215 15.49 13.24 11.40
CA LEU A 215 15.81 13.12 12.82
C LEU A 215 17.21 12.51 13.05
N ASP A 216 17.56 11.50 12.26
CA ASP A 216 18.86 10.85 12.31
C ASP A 216 19.98 11.81 11.87
N GLU A 217 19.79 12.51 10.74
CA GLU A 217 20.71 13.54 10.23
C GLU A 217 20.92 14.71 11.22
N ALA A 218 19.86 15.05 11.96
CA ALA A 218 19.91 16.06 13.03
C ALA A 218 20.58 15.54 14.32
N GLY A 219 20.96 14.25 14.38
CA GLY A 219 21.56 13.62 15.56
C GLY A 219 20.55 13.24 16.65
N ASN A 220 19.25 13.36 16.40
CA ASN A 220 18.19 13.02 17.35
C ASN A 220 17.77 11.55 17.21
N VAL A 221 18.70 10.64 17.50
CA VAL A 221 18.53 9.18 17.36
C VAL A 221 17.37 8.65 18.21
N GLY A 222 17.11 9.23 19.38
CA GLY A 222 16.00 8.81 20.26
C GLY A 222 14.63 9.06 19.62
N ALA A 223 14.42 10.25 19.04
CA ALA A 223 13.18 10.59 18.33
C ALA A 223 13.03 9.80 17.01
N ALA A 224 14.14 9.56 16.30
CA ALA A 224 14.15 8.67 15.12
C ALA A 224 13.70 7.24 15.48
N ALA A 225 14.24 6.68 16.56
CA ALA A 225 13.86 5.37 17.09
C ALA A 225 12.38 5.34 17.56
N ALA A 226 11.89 6.42 18.17
CA ALA A 226 10.48 6.55 18.56
C ALA A 226 9.56 6.56 17.33
N MET A 227 9.89 7.32 16.29
CA MET A 227 9.13 7.33 15.04
C MET A 227 9.13 5.96 14.35
N ALA A 228 10.27 5.28 14.28
CA ALA A 228 10.37 3.93 13.76
C ALA A 228 9.50 2.93 14.55
N THR A 229 9.50 3.04 15.88
CA THR A 229 8.67 2.20 16.77
C THR A 229 7.17 2.44 16.51
N LEU A 230 6.75 3.69 16.29
CA LEU A 230 5.37 4.03 15.93
C LEU A 230 4.97 3.43 14.58
N ILE A 231 5.84 3.49 13.56
CA ILE A 231 5.57 2.88 12.25
C ILE A 231 5.39 1.37 12.39
N VAL A 232 6.30 0.69 13.08
CA VAL A 232 6.24 -0.76 13.29
C VAL A 232 5.01 -1.15 14.09
N GLY A 233 4.74 -0.45 15.20
CA GLY A 233 3.58 -0.69 16.05
C GLY A 233 2.26 -0.52 15.31
N THR A 234 2.14 0.57 14.53
CA THR A 234 0.95 0.85 13.71
C THR A 234 0.75 -0.22 12.64
N SER A 235 1.82 -0.57 11.91
CA SER A 235 1.78 -1.59 10.86
C SER A 235 1.41 -2.97 11.43
N ALA A 236 1.94 -3.33 12.59
CA ALA A 236 1.60 -4.58 13.28
C ALA A 236 0.14 -4.59 13.76
N ALA A 237 -0.32 -3.50 14.39
CA ALA A 237 -1.70 -3.37 14.87
C ALA A 237 -2.71 -3.46 13.71
N VAL A 238 -2.47 -2.71 12.63
CA VAL A 238 -3.33 -2.74 11.43
C VAL A 238 -3.29 -4.12 10.76
N THR A 239 -2.13 -4.75 10.67
CA THR A 239 -2.01 -6.13 10.17
C THR A 239 -2.84 -7.11 11.00
N ALA A 240 -2.80 -7.00 12.32
CA ALA A 240 -3.63 -7.84 13.20
C ALA A 240 -5.13 -7.60 12.97
N VAL A 241 -5.55 -6.33 12.78
CA VAL A 241 -6.94 -6.00 12.44
C VAL A 241 -7.34 -6.64 11.11
N PHE A 242 -6.51 -6.54 10.06
CA PHE A 242 -6.78 -7.17 8.77
C PHE A 242 -6.91 -8.70 8.89
N PHE A 243 -6.05 -9.37 9.66
CA PHE A 243 -6.18 -10.81 9.92
C PHE A 243 -7.47 -11.17 10.65
N LEU A 244 -7.88 -10.39 11.65
CA LEU A 244 -9.14 -10.61 12.36
C LEU A 244 -10.35 -10.44 11.44
N VAL A 245 -10.33 -9.40 10.59
CA VAL A 245 -11.40 -9.14 9.61
C VAL A 245 -11.45 -10.28 8.59
N GLU A 246 -10.31 -10.70 8.05
CA GLU A 246 -10.24 -11.82 7.11
C GLU A 246 -10.76 -13.12 7.74
N TRP A 247 -10.29 -13.46 8.94
CA TRP A 247 -10.75 -14.64 9.66
C TRP A 247 -12.26 -14.62 9.89
N TRP A 248 -12.80 -13.49 10.34
CA TRP A 248 -14.23 -13.32 10.57
C TRP A 248 -15.05 -13.46 9.28
N LEU A 249 -14.60 -12.87 8.19
CA LEU A 249 -15.24 -12.96 6.88
C LEU A 249 -15.22 -14.39 6.32
N VAL A 250 -14.06 -15.05 6.36
CA VAL A 250 -13.92 -16.44 5.89
C VAL A 250 -14.83 -17.37 6.69
N VAL A 251 -14.92 -17.18 8.00
CA VAL A 251 -15.81 -17.99 8.86
C VAL A 251 -17.29 -17.80 8.48
N ARG A 252 -17.70 -16.56 8.18
CA ARG A 252 -19.11 -16.23 7.86
C ARG A 252 -19.51 -16.51 6.41
N THR A 253 -18.63 -16.20 5.45
CA THR A 253 -18.98 -16.24 4.03
C THR A 253 -18.58 -17.53 3.32
N GLN A 254 -17.56 -18.25 3.83
CA GLN A 254 -17.00 -19.45 3.20
C GLN A 254 -17.14 -20.72 4.07
N ALA A 255 -18.17 -20.79 4.88
CA ALA A 255 -18.48 -21.96 5.70
C ALA A 255 -18.58 -23.26 4.87
N TRP A 256 -19.04 -23.18 3.61
CA TRP A 256 -19.16 -24.29 2.67
C TRP A 256 -17.77 -24.93 2.31
N ARG A 257 -16.68 -24.17 2.30
CA ARG A 257 -15.32 -24.72 2.06
C ARG A 257 -14.84 -25.66 3.16
N ARG A 258 -15.34 -25.52 4.39
CA ARG A 258 -14.98 -26.40 5.51
C ARG A 258 -15.67 -27.76 5.43
N THR A 259 -16.85 -27.84 4.82
CA THR A 259 -17.61 -29.09 4.65
C THR A 259 -17.04 -29.96 3.52
N ALA A 260 -16.41 -29.37 2.51
CA ALA A 260 -15.80 -30.09 1.39
C ALA A 260 -14.42 -30.71 1.69
N ARG A 261 -13.84 -30.44 2.88
CA ARG A 261 -12.54 -31.00 3.34
C ARG A 261 -12.71 -32.13 4.37
N ARG A 262 -13.94 -32.47 4.71
CA ARG A 262 -14.28 -33.68 5.51
C ARG A 262 -14.91 -34.71 4.58
#